data_767d707e752f6ca9d81607d58641c155
#
_entry.id   767d707e752f6ca9d81607d58641c155
#
_cell.length_a   1.000
_cell.length_b   1.000
_cell.length_c   1.000
_cell.angle_alpha   90.00
_cell.angle_beta   90.00
_cell.angle_gamma   90.00
#
_symmetry.space_group_name_H-M   'P 1'
#
loop_
_entity.id
_entity.type
_entity.pdbx_description
1 polymer ?
#
loop_
_entity_poly.entity_id
_entity_poly.type
_entity_poly.pdbx_seq_one_letter_code
_entity_poly.pdbx_strand_id
1 'polypeptide(L)'
;YRIAYYKVYYPKAFYATYFSTKLNDFQYSVIVKGLKSIQYALNEINQLEKPTQREKNLRSLLEVAEEMAARDIKIKKADLYKSEAVKFILDDDGEILPPLSAVDDVSEAMAKDIVIEREKAKFISIEDLKKRTSLNKNALNSLKNLDIIDGLQEENQMSLFDL
;
A
#
# COMPACT_ATOMS: atom_id res chain seq x y z
N TYR A 1 -21.57 -9.40 16.28
CA TYR A 1 -21.18 -9.18 17.68
C TYR A 1 -19.65 -9.23 17.85
N ARG A 2 -18.96 -10.27 17.36
CA ARG A 2 -17.49 -10.35 17.41
C ARG A 2 -16.82 -9.26 16.60
N ILE A 3 -17.30 -8.94 15.40
CA ILE A 3 -16.78 -7.89 14.52
C ILE A 3 -16.85 -6.53 15.20
N ALA A 4 -17.98 -6.18 15.83
CA ALA A 4 -18.15 -4.94 16.56
C ALA A 4 -17.19 -4.82 17.76
N TYR A 5 -16.96 -5.93 18.48
CA TYR A 5 -16.00 -5.99 19.57
C TYR A 5 -14.58 -5.64 19.12
N TYR A 6 -14.07 -6.31 18.07
CA TYR A 6 -12.72 -6.06 17.54
C TYR A 6 -12.56 -4.63 17.01
N LYS A 7 -13.58 -4.11 16.34
CA LYS A 7 -13.57 -2.74 15.84
C LYS A 7 -13.46 -1.69 16.95
N VAL A 8 -14.04 -1.94 18.11
CA VAL A 8 -13.98 -1.04 19.26
C VAL A 8 -12.68 -1.18 20.05
N TYR A 9 -12.28 -2.40 20.38
CA TYR A 9 -11.15 -2.66 21.28
C TYR A 9 -9.81 -2.85 20.56
N TYR A 10 -9.84 -3.29 19.30
CA TYR A 10 -8.64 -3.53 18.47
C TYR A 10 -8.81 -2.91 17.08
N PRO A 11 -9.04 -1.60 16.98
CA PRO A 11 -9.43 -0.97 15.72
C PRO A 11 -8.37 -1.12 14.63
N LYS A 12 -7.09 -0.97 14.94
CA LYS A 12 -6.02 -1.10 13.94
C LYS A 12 -5.95 -2.52 13.36
N ALA A 13 -6.05 -3.55 14.20
CA ALA A 13 -6.11 -4.94 13.75
C ALA A 13 -7.37 -5.22 12.91
N PHE A 14 -8.51 -4.64 13.28
CA PHE A 14 -9.75 -4.74 12.52
C PHE A 14 -9.58 -4.14 11.10
N TYR A 15 -9.07 -2.93 10.98
CA TYR A 15 -8.89 -2.28 9.69
C TYR A 15 -7.82 -3.00 8.83
N ALA A 16 -6.73 -3.45 9.43
CA ALA A 16 -5.71 -4.23 8.72
C ALA A 16 -6.30 -5.52 8.13
N THR A 17 -7.13 -6.23 8.87
CA THR A 17 -7.82 -7.44 8.40
C THR A 17 -8.84 -7.11 7.31
N TYR A 18 -9.65 -6.08 7.51
CA TYR A 18 -10.66 -5.65 6.54
C TYR A 18 -10.02 -5.30 5.19
N PHE A 19 -9.01 -4.42 5.17
CA PHE A 19 -8.36 -4.01 3.93
C PHE A 19 -7.60 -5.15 3.25
N SER A 20 -7.09 -6.12 3.99
CA SER A 20 -6.48 -7.33 3.41
C SER A 20 -7.46 -8.13 2.56
N THR A 21 -8.75 -8.13 2.92
CA THR A 21 -9.80 -8.79 2.13
C THR A 21 -10.27 -7.99 0.92
N LYS A 22 -9.88 -6.71 0.81
CA LYS A 22 -10.34 -5.75 -0.20
C LYS A 22 -9.20 -5.16 -1.06
N LEU A 23 -8.08 -5.86 -1.17
CA LEU A 23 -6.90 -5.38 -1.90
C LEU A 23 -7.18 -5.01 -3.36
N ASN A 24 -8.07 -5.74 -4.04
CA ASN A 24 -8.42 -5.47 -5.44
C ASN A 24 -9.11 -4.12 -5.65
N ASP A 25 -9.79 -3.61 -4.64
CA ASP A 25 -10.51 -2.34 -4.67
C ASP A 25 -9.74 -1.23 -3.93
N PHE A 26 -8.61 -1.54 -3.33
CA PHE A 26 -7.82 -0.62 -2.53
C PHE A 26 -7.12 0.44 -3.40
N GLN A 27 -7.27 1.71 -3.05
CA GLN A 27 -6.62 2.84 -3.72
C GLN A 27 -5.60 3.48 -2.79
N TYR A 28 -4.36 3.03 -2.88
CA TYR A 28 -3.26 3.45 -2.03
C TYR A 28 -3.06 4.97 -2.05
N SER A 29 -2.91 5.55 -3.24
CA SER A 29 -2.66 6.98 -3.42
C SER A 29 -3.76 7.90 -2.87
N VAL A 30 -4.99 7.39 -2.76
CA VAL A 30 -6.12 8.12 -2.18
C VAL A 30 -6.11 8.00 -0.65
N ILE A 31 -6.01 6.77 -0.14
CA ILE A 31 -6.23 6.46 1.28
C ILE A 31 -5.06 6.93 2.14
N VAL A 32 -3.82 6.78 1.67
CA VAL A 32 -2.62 7.18 2.41
C VAL A 32 -2.50 8.70 2.58
N LYS A 33 -3.10 9.49 1.67
CA LYS A 33 -3.17 10.95 1.80
C LYS A 33 -4.10 11.45 2.91
N GLY A 34 -4.95 10.58 3.44
CA GLY A 34 -5.79 10.86 4.60
C GLY A 34 -7.20 11.36 4.27
N LEU A 35 -7.89 11.85 5.31
CA LEU A 35 -9.33 12.10 5.32
C LEU A 35 -9.83 12.96 4.15
N LYS A 36 -9.17 14.08 3.86
CA LYS A 36 -9.61 14.99 2.79
C LYS A 36 -9.59 14.34 1.41
N SER A 37 -8.56 13.54 1.12
CA SER A 37 -8.44 12.81 -0.14
C SER A 37 -9.52 11.73 -0.28
N ILE A 38 -9.82 11.03 0.82
CA ILE A 38 -10.87 10.01 0.88
C ILE A 38 -12.25 10.65 0.65
N GLN A 39 -12.54 11.77 1.32
CA GLN A 39 -13.80 12.49 1.16
C GLN A 39 -13.98 13.04 -0.26
N TYR A 40 -12.91 13.54 -0.86
CA TYR A 40 -12.96 13.98 -2.26
C TYR A 40 -13.34 12.83 -3.19
N ALA A 41 -12.67 11.68 -3.07
CA ALA A 41 -12.96 10.50 -3.88
C ALA A 41 -14.39 9.96 -3.65
N LEU A 42 -14.88 9.98 -2.42
CA LEU A 42 -16.26 9.62 -2.10
C LEU A 42 -17.27 10.55 -2.76
N ASN A 43 -17.03 11.86 -2.74
CA ASN A 43 -17.89 12.84 -3.40
C ASN A 43 -17.98 12.60 -4.91
N GLU A 44 -16.85 12.32 -5.56
CA GLU A 44 -16.82 11.98 -6.99
C GLU A 44 -17.70 10.75 -7.31
N ILE A 45 -17.57 9.68 -6.52
CA ILE A 45 -18.38 8.46 -6.73
C ILE A 45 -19.86 8.72 -6.45
N ASN A 46 -20.20 9.51 -5.42
CA ASN A 46 -21.59 9.81 -5.05
C ASN A 46 -22.33 10.68 -6.08
N GLN A 47 -21.60 11.40 -6.93
CA GLN A 47 -22.17 12.18 -8.04
C GLN A 47 -22.52 11.34 -9.26
N LEU A 48 -22.09 10.07 -9.31
CA LEU A 48 -22.40 9.19 -10.43
C LEU A 48 -23.89 8.79 -10.41
N GLU A 49 -24.59 9.05 -11.50
CA GLU A 49 -26.01 8.66 -11.63
C GLU A 49 -26.21 7.14 -11.66
N LYS A 50 -25.29 6.41 -12.29
CA LYS A 50 -25.33 4.95 -12.45
C LYS A 50 -23.97 4.32 -12.16
N PRO A 51 -23.58 4.19 -10.89
CA PRO A 51 -22.31 3.59 -10.55
C PRO A 51 -22.26 2.11 -10.93
N THR A 52 -21.15 1.69 -11.49
CA THR A 52 -20.82 0.29 -11.75
C THR A 52 -20.65 -0.49 -10.44
N GLN A 53 -20.66 -1.84 -10.54
CA GLN A 53 -20.42 -2.66 -9.35
C GLN A 53 -19.04 -2.37 -8.71
N ARG A 54 -18.02 -2.11 -9.54
CA ARG A 54 -16.69 -1.73 -9.07
C ARG A 54 -16.70 -0.42 -8.29
N GLU A 55 -17.41 0.59 -8.78
CA GLU A 55 -17.55 1.89 -8.10
C GLU A 55 -18.34 1.75 -6.79
N LYS A 56 -19.35 0.89 -6.73
CA LYS A 56 -20.06 0.58 -5.50
C LYS A 56 -19.17 -0.11 -4.47
N ASN A 57 -18.33 -1.04 -4.88
CA ASN A 57 -17.36 -1.72 -4.02
C ASN A 57 -16.32 -0.73 -3.50
N LEU A 58 -15.80 0.12 -4.38
CA LEU A 58 -14.87 1.18 -4.01
C LEU A 58 -15.48 2.16 -3.03
N ARG A 59 -16.74 2.58 -3.24
CA ARG A 59 -17.45 3.45 -2.30
C ARG A 59 -17.53 2.82 -0.90
N SER A 60 -17.91 1.55 -0.82
CA SER A 60 -17.99 0.84 0.47
C SER A 60 -16.63 0.79 1.18
N LEU A 61 -15.55 0.55 0.45
CA LEU A 61 -14.20 0.57 0.98
C LEU A 61 -13.78 1.96 1.46
N LEU A 62 -14.06 2.99 0.68
CA LEU A 62 -13.73 4.38 1.03
C LEU A 62 -14.54 4.89 2.24
N GLU A 63 -15.78 4.44 2.42
CA GLU A 63 -16.57 4.75 3.62
C GLU A 63 -15.92 4.17 4.88
N VAL A 64 -15.38 2.96 4.83
CA VAL A 64 -14.63 2.36 5.94
C VAL A 64 -13.32 3.11 6.16
N ALA A 65 -12.61 3.49 5.10
CA ALA A 65 -11.39 4.29 5.19
C ALA A 65 -11.65 5.68 5.77
N GLU A 66 -12.78 6.31 5.42
CA GLU A 66 -13.21 7.59 6.00
C GLU A 66 -13.46 7.47 7.51
N GLU A 67 -14.18 6.44 7.94
CA GLU A 67 -14.41 6.16 9.33
C GLU A 67 -13.10 5.96 10.11
N MET A 68 -12.18 5.18 9.55
CA MET A 68 -10.85 4.95 10.11
C MET A 68 -10.09 6.28 10.29
N ALA A 69 -10.05 7.10 9.25
CA ALA A 69 -9.35 8.38 9.26
C ALA A 69 -10.01 9.39 10.22
N ALA A 70 -11.34 9.38 10.35
CA ALA A 70 -12.08 10.19 11.31
C ALA A 70 -11.78 9.81 12.77
N ARG A 71 -11.36 8.58 13.02
CA ARG A 71 -10.87 8.09 14.31
C ARG A 71 -9.39 8.38 14.55
N ASP A 72 -8.76 9.17 13.68
CA ASP A 72 -7.32 9.49 13.68
C ASP A 72 -6.41 8.25 13.55
N ILE A 73 -6.91 7.20 12.92
CA ILE A 73 -6.13 6.01 12.57
C ILE A 73 -5.65 6.16 11.13
N LYS A 74 -4.36 6.02 10.93
CA LYS A 74 -3.71 6.20 9.62
C LYS A 74 -3.06 4.90 9.16
N ILE A 75 -3.00 4.74 7.84
CA ILE A 75 -2.19 3.71 7.19
C ILE A 75 -0.82 4.33 6.89
N LYS A 76 0.23 3.67 7.35
CA LYS A 76 1.61 4.09 7.06
C LYS A 76 1.93 3.91 5.57
N LYS A 77 2.95 4.61 5.13
CA LYS A 77 3.56 4.37 3.83
C LYS A 77 4.11 2.94 3.77
N ALA A 78 3.90 2.25 2.65
CA ALA A 78 4.48 0.92 2.44
C ALA A 78 6.01 0.99 2.54
N ASP A 79 6.60 -0.05 3.08
CA ASP A 79 8.04 -0.18 3.27
C ASP A 79 8.58 -1.33 2.41
N LEU A 80 9.61 -1.05 1.61
CA LEU A 80 10.20 -2.02 0.70
C LEU A 80 10.71 -3.29 1.41
N TYR A 81 11.16 -3.17 2.66
CA TYR A 81 11.77 -4.25 3.45
C TYR A 81 10.86 -4.85 4.51
N LYS A 82 9.88 -4.10 5.03
CA LYS A 82 9.02 -4.52 6.13
C LYS A 82 7.62 -4.92 5.70
N SER A 83 7.09 -4.32 4.62
CA SER A 83 5.76 -4.65 4.13
C SER A 83 5.68 -6.10 3.65
N GLU A 84 4.56 -6.76 3.94
CA GLU A 84 4.23 -8.05 3.36
C GLU A 84 3.87 -7.92 1.88
N ALA A 85 3.78 -9.04 1.17
CA ALA A 85 3.40 -9.01 -0.25
C ALA A 85 1.93 -8.65 -0.44
N VAL A 86 1.02 -9.31 0.29
CA VAL A 86 -0.44 -9.27 0.03
C VAL A 86 -1.30 -9.10 1.29
N LYS A 87 -0.71 -8.77 2.43
CA LYS A 87 -1.43 -8.69 3.69
C LYS A 87 -1.08 -7.42 4.44
N PHE A 88 -2.10 -6.68 4.89
CA PHE A 88 -1.92 -5.62 5.88
C PHE A 88 -1.51 -6.23 7.22
N ILE A 89 -0.52 -5.63 7.86
CA ILE A 89 -0.03 -6.03 9.17
C ILE A 89 0.03 -4.82 10.10
N LEU A 90 0.20 -5.07 11.39
CA LEU A 90 0.65 -4.05 12.33
C LEU A 90 2.17 -4.15 12.44
N ASP A 91 2.85 -3.03 12.36
CA ASP A 91 4.30 -2.96 12.56
C ASP A 91 4.68 -3.05 14.05
N ASP A 92 5.98 -2.93 14.34
CA ASP A 92 6.49 -3.02 15.71
C ASP A 92 5.96 -1.91 16.64
N ASP A 93 5.52 -0.78 16.06
CA ASP A 93 4.89 0.33 16.78
C ASP A 93 3.37 0.16 16.91
N GLY A 94 2.80 -0.91 16.38
CA GLY A 94 1.37 -1.18 16.36
C GLY A 94 0.60 -0.37 15.32
N GLU A 95 1.28 0.20 14.34
CA GLU A 95 0.68 0.98 13.26
C GLU A 95 0.37 0.11 12.03
N ILE A 96 -0.67 0.49 11.27
CA ILE A 96 -1.09 -0.28 10.08
C ILE A 96 -0.06 -0.09 8.95
N LEU A 97 0.58 -1.18 8.54
CA LEU A 97 1.51 -1.23 7.42
C LEU A 97 0.87 -1.94 6.23
N PRO A 98 0.71 -1.24 5.08
CA PRO A 98 0.10 -1.84 3.90
C PRO A 98 1.06 -2.82 3.22
N PRO A 99 0.53 -3.82 2.50
CA PRO A 99 1.35 -4.70 1.68
C PRO A 99 1.83 -3.98 0.42
N LEU A 100 2.87 -4.52 -0.20
CA LEU A 100 3.42 -3.97 -1.44
C LEU A 100 2.40 -4.04 -2.60
N SER A 101 1.54 -5.06 -2.63
CA SER A 101 0.49 -5.20 -3.63
C SER A 101 -0.67 -4.19 -3.47
N ALA A 102 -0.75 -3.47 -2.36
CA ALA A 102 -1.70 -2.37 -2.19
C ALA A 102 -1.27 -1.11 -2.94
N VAL A 103 0.02 -0.99 -3.27
CA VAL A 103 0.58 0.14 -4.01
C VAL A 103 0.06 0.12 -5.45
N ASP A 104 -0.31 1.30 -5.96
CA ASP A 104 -0.82 1.44 -7.32
C ASP A 104 0.15 0.84 -8.34
N ASP A 105 -0.37 0.12 -9.32
CA ASP A 105 0.36 -0.57 -10.40
C ASP A 105 1.27 -1.74 -9.96
N VAL A 106 1.35 -2.07 -8.69
CA VAL A 106 2.09 -3.23 -8.18
C VAL A 106 1.18 -4.43 -8.05
N SER A 107 1.36 -5.43 -8.92
CA SER A 107 0.59 -6.68 -8.86
C SER A 107 1.04 -7.57 -7.70
N GLU A 108 0.21 -8.54 -7.35
CA GLU A 108 0.54 -9.54 -6.34
C GLU A 108 1.82 -10.31 -6.69
N ALA A 109 2.02 -10.67 -7.97
CA ALA A 109 3.22 -11.35 -8.43
C ALA A 109 4.48 -10.49 -8.25
N MET A 110 4.42 -9.20 -8.62
CA MET A 110 5.50 -8.25 -8.41
C MET A 110 5.84 -8.07 -6.93
N ALA A 111 4.82 -7.96 -6.09
CA ALA A 111 4.99 -7.83 -4.64
C ALA A 111 5.67 -9.06 -4.03
N LYS A 112 5.26 -10.26 -4.44
CA LYS A 112 5.89 -11.52 -4.02
C LYS A 112 7.35 -11.62 -4.44
N ASP A 113 7.67 -11.21 -5.66
CA ASP A 113 9.05 -11.16 -6.16
C ASP A 113 9.94 -10.24 -5.29
N ILE A 114 9.45 -9.05 -4.95
CA ILE A 114 10.18 -8.13 -4.09
C ILE A 114 10.48 -8.78 -2.74
N VAL A 115 9.49 -9.42 -2.13
CA VAL A 115 9.65 -10.09 -0.82
C VAL A 115 10.68 -11.22 -0.91
N ILE A 116 10.64 -12.04 -1.94
CA ILE A 116 11.59 -13.14 -2.15
C ILE A 116 13.01 -12.59 -2.36
N GLU A 117 13.16 -11.57 -3.19
CA GLU A 117 14.47 -11.04 -3.55
C GLU A 117 15.14 -10.25 -2.40
N ARG A 118 14.35 -9.50 -1.62
CA ARG A 118 14.90 -8.77 -0.46
C ARG A 118 15.46 -9.70 0.62
N GLU A 119 14.91 -10.92 0.76
CA GLU A 119 15.41 -11.92 1.71
C GLU A 119 16.80 -12.47 1.31
N LYS A 120 17.12 -12.45 0.02
CA LYS A 120 18.43 -12.87 -0.47
C LYS A 120 19.50 -11.82 -0.19
N ALA A 121 19.22 -10.55 -0.51
CA ALA A 121 20.10 -9.42 -0.27
C ALA A 121 19.33 -8.10 -0.40
N LYS A 122 19.78 -7.05 0.29
CA LYS A 122 19.25 -5.69 0.11
C LYS A 122 19.44 -5.23 -1.34
N PHE A 123 18.53 -4.40 -1.80
CA PHE A 123 18.65 -3.75 -3.10
C PHE A 123 19.65 -2.60 -3.01
N ILE A 124 20.60 -2.54 -3.93
CA ILE A 124 21.65 -1.52 -3.95
C ILE A 124 21.29 -0.30 -4.80
N SER A 125 20.35 -0.48 -5.75
CA SER A 125 19.87 0.59 -6.62
C SER A 125 18.50 0.25 -7.21
N ILE A 126 17.89 1.21 -7.88
CA ILE A 126 16.64 1.00 -8.64
C ILE A 126 16.90 0.06 -9.82
N GLU A 127 18.06 0.15 -10.45
CA GLU A 127 18.45 -0.76 -11.51
C GLU A 127 18.56 -2.22 -11.01
N ASP A 128 19.15 -2.43 -9.85
CA ASP A 128 19.24 -3.74 -9.18
C ASP A 128 17.84 -4.29 -8.85
N LEU A 129 16.98 -3.45 -8.27
CA LEU A 129 15.58 -3.80 -7.99
C LEU A 129 14.86 -4.25 -9.28
N LYS A 130 15.01 -3.51 -10.35
CA LYS A 130 14.40 -3.83 -11.66
C LYS A 130 14.94 -5.13 -12.26
N LYS A 131 16.23 -5.41 -12.12
CA LYS A 131 16.85 -6.63 -12.65
C LYS A 131 16.45 -7.89 -11.89
N ARG A 132 16.26 -7.75 -10.57
CA ARG A 132 16.00 -8.88 -9.68
C ARG A 132 14.52 -9.20 -9.52
N THR A 133 13.62 -8.32 -9.95
CA THR A 133 12.19 -8.49 -9.79
C THR A 133 11.44 -8.35 -11.12
N SER A 134 10.17 -8.75 -11.13
CA SER A 134 9.28 -8.61 -12.29
C SER A 134 8.62 -7.21 -12.39
N LEU A 135 9.13 -6.21 -11.68
CA LEU A 135 8.58 -4.85 -11.71
C LEU A 135 8.65 -4.25 -13.11
N ASN A 136 7.52 -3.79 -13.61
CA ASN A 136 7.44 -3.06 -14.86
C ASN A 136 7.65 -1.55 -14.63
N LYS A 137 7.70 -0.79 -15.74
CA LYS A 137 7.94 0.66 -15.70
C LYS A 137 6.87 1.41 -14.89
N ASN A 138 5.61 1.03 -15.01
CA ASN A 138 4.52 1.69 -14.29
C ASN A 138 4.63 1.46 -12.78
N ALA A 139 4.86 0.22 -12.37
CA ALA A 139 5.07 -0.13 -10.96
C ALA A 139 6.27 0.61 -10.36
N LEU A 140 7.39 0.68 -11.08
CA LEU A 140 8.57 1.44 -10.65
C LEU A 140 8.26 2.93 -10.49
N ASN A 141 7.54 3.52 -11.45
CA ASN A 141 7.14 4.93 -11.37
C ASN A 141 6.22 5.19 -10.17
N SER A 142 5.27 4.29 -9.92
CA SER A 142 4.39 4.39 -8.75
C SER A 142 5.17 4.31 -7.45
N LEU A 143 6.12 3.37 -7.32
CA LEU A 143 6.99 3.26 -6.15
C LEU A 143 7.85 4.52 -5.93
N LYS A 144 8.36 5.13 -7.01
CA LYS A 144 9.09 6.40 -6.94
C LYS A 144 8.20 7.56 -6.52
N ASN A 145 7.06 7.73 -7.18
CA ASN A 145 6.13 8.84 -6.94
C ASN A 145 5.52 8.82 -5.53
N LEU A 146 5.45 7.64 -4.92
CA LEU A 146 4.94 7.43 -3.57
C LEU A 146 6.05 7.36 -2.51
N ASP A 147 7.28 7.67 -2.90
CA ASP A 147 8.47 7.74 -2.01
C ASP A 147 8.77 6.42 -1.28
N ILE A 148 8.48 5.29 -1.91
CA ILE A 148 8.71 3.96 -1.31
C ILE A 148 10.15 3.50 -1.56
N ILE A 149 10.75 3.94 -2.66
CA ILE A 149 12.11 3.60 -3.09
C ILE A 149 13.04 4.82 -3.21
N ASP A 150 12.70 5.94 -2.60
CA ASP A 150 13.47 7.19 -2.63
C ASP A 150 14.85 7.07 -1.98
N GLY A 151 15.07 6.10 -1.11
CA GLY A 151 16.37 5.78 -0.51
C GLY A 151 17.34 5.03 -1.44
N LEU A 152 16.90 4.58 -2.62
CA LEU A 152 17.73 3.86 -3.58
C LEU A 152 18.31 4.80 -4.64
N GLN A 153 19.59 4.60 -4.98
CA GLN A 153 20.22 5.28 -6.11
C GLN A 153 19.66 4.74 -7.43
N GLU A 154 19.68 5.57 -8.49
CA GLU A 154 19.17 5.15 -9.82
C GLU A 154 19.98 4.00 -10.43
N GLU A 155 21.30 4.08 -10.38
CA GLU A 155 22.22 3.12 -10.98
C GLU A 155 23.19 2.53 -9.94
N ASN A 156 23.72 1.36 -10.25
CA ASN A 156 24.81 0.76 -9.49
C ASN A 156 26.07 1.61 -9.67
N GLN A 157 26.30 2.58 -8.80
CA GLN A 157 27.59 3.26 -8.77
C GLN A 157 28.63 2.30 -8.17
N MET A 158 29.54 1.81 -8.98
CA MET A 158 30.80 1.26 -8.48
C MET A 158 31.51 2.41 -7.74
N SER A 159 31.66 2.27 -6.45
CA SER A 159 32.51 3.19 -5.68
C SER A 159 33.91 3.12 -6.29
N LEU A 160 34.44 4.26 -6.73
CA LEU A 160 35.83 4.41 -7.16
C LEU A 160 36.85 4.03 -6.06
N PHE A 161 36.38 3.69 -4.86
CA PHE A 161 37.18 3.31 -3.69
C PHE A 161 37.24 1.80 -3.45
N ASP A 162 36.60 0.97 -4.29
CA ASP A 162 36.67 -0.50 -4.24
C ASP A 162 37.70 -1.10 -5.22
N LEU A 163 38.71 -0.31 -5.58
CA LEU A 163 39.89 -0.75 -6.35
C LEU A 163 41.11 -0.88 -5.45
#